data_9abbebae43e8c2a2db5e0f7990233a15
#
_entry.id   9abbebae43e8c2a2db5e0f7990233a15
#
_cell.length_a   1.000
_cell.length_b   1.000
_cell.length_c   1.000
_cell.angle_alpha   90.00
_cell.angle_beta   90.00
_cell.angle_gamma   90.00
#
_symmetry.space_group_name_H-M   'P 1'
#
loop_
_entity.id
_entity.type
_entity.pdbx_description
1 polymer ?
#
loop_
_entity_poly.entity_id
_entity_poly.type
_entity_poly.pdbx_seq_one_letter_code
_entity_poly.pdbx_strand_id
1 'polypeptide(L)'
;MDDNFDLSQLRQKPKRKNSRTKGNAFERQVAKLLNDRFNTTEFSRSPGSGAFATTHSLPEHLKIYGDLITPPRFKYCIECKKGYNKINLYSLYDHSSQLWKFIAQCEKDSEKCNKIPMIVFKQDRQPILAIIPNIIEFVPASKYIEIHQEITSLKKTYKIYLLEDIIKCSNSMWFD
;
A
#
# COMPACT_ATOMS: atom_id res chain seq x y z
N MET A 1 14.02 49.92 -29.69
CA MET A 1 14.41 48.73 -28.93
C MET A 1 13.13 48.20 -28.31
N ASP A 2 12.49 47.25 -29.01
CA ASP A 2 11.24 46.64 -28.54
C ASP A 2 11.61 45.37 -27.81
N ASP A 3 11.69 45.44 -26.48
CA ASP A 3 11.82 44.27 -25.63
C ASP A 3 10.47 43.54 -25.58
N ASN A 4 10.27 42.68 -26.58
CA ASN A 4 9.11 41.83 -26.65
C ASN A 4 9.29 40.69 -25.62
N PHE A 5 8.99 40.96 -24.34
CA PHE A 5 9.05 39.97 -23.27
C PHE A 5 7.92 38.96 -23.48
N ASP A 6 8.28 37.75 -23.91
CA ASP A 6 7.33 36.65 -24.15
C ASP A 6 6.79 36.06 -22.82
N LEU A 7 5.62 36.52 -22.41
CA LEU A 7 4.89 36.05 -21.24
C LEU A 7 4.52 34.54 -21.32
N SER A 8 4.66 33.89 -22.47
CA SER A 8 4.39 32.47 -22.64
C SER A 8 5.38 31.58 -21.85
N GLN A 9 6.62 32.10 -21.67
CA GLN A 9 7.67 31.38 -20.92
C GLN A 9 7.39 31.32 -19.40
N LEU A 10 6.59 32.24 -18.84
CA LEU A 10 6.22 32.25 -17.44
C LEU A 10 5.11 31.23 -17.10
N ARG A 11 4.46 30.64 -18.09
CA ARG A 11 3.36 29.67 -17.93
C ARG A 11 3.78 28.20 -18.08
N GLN A 12 5.00 27.86 -17.80
CA GLN A 12 5.38 26.44 -17.76
C GLN A 12 4.61 25.75 -16.62
N LYS A 13 3.51 25.08 -16.99
CA LYS A 13 2.79 24.21 -16.04
C LYS A 13 3.79 23.20 -15.48
N PRO A 14 3.91 23.05 -14.16
CA PRO A 14 4.84 22.09 -13.59
C PRO A 14 4.55 20.70 -14.19
N LYS A 15 5.58 20.06 -14.75
CA LYS A 15 5.46 18.71 -15.34
C LYS A 15 4.81 17.79 -14.32
N ARG A 16 3.66 17.19 -14.67
CA ARG A 16 2.98 16.21 -13.81
C ARG A 16 3.96 15.09 -13.49
N LYS A 17 4.24 14.88 -12.22
CA LYS A 17 5.08 13.75 -11.79
C LYS A 17 4.45 12.46 -12.31
N ASN A 18 5.27 11.62 -12.96
CA ASN A 18 4.86 10.32 -13.47
C ASN A 18 4.23 9.47 -12.34
N SER A 19 3.18 8.72 -12.63
CA SER A 19 2.49 7.83 -11.67
C SER A 19 3.47 6.86 -10.98
N ARG A 20 4.41 6.29 -11.73
CA ARG A 20 5.48 5.44 -11.20
C ARG A 20 6.35 6.15 -10.14
N THR A 21 6.73 7.39 -10.40
CA THR A 21 7.53 8.19 -9.45
C THR A 21 6.74 8.48 -8.17
N LYS A 22 5.43 8.73 -8.28
CA LYS A 22 4.53 8.93 -7.12
C LYS A 22 4.39 7.65 -6.30
N GLY A 23 4.22 6.50 -6.94
CA GLY A 23 4.16 5.18 -6.30
C GLY A 23 5.44 4.89 -5.52
N ASN A 24 6.59 4.93 -6.21
CA ASN A 24 7.90 4.68 -5.59
C ASN A 24 8.23 5.63 -4.42
N ALA A 25 7.76 6.89 -4.48
CA ALA A 25 7.92 7.83 -3.38
C ALA A 25 7.04 7.46 -2.18
N PHE A 26 5.85 6.93 -2.42
CA PHE A 26 4.95 6.49 -1.37
C PHE A 26 5.45 5.21 -0.69
N GLU A 27 5.94 4.23 -1.44
CA GLU A 27 6.58 3.02 -0.91
C GLU A 27 7.74 3.37 0.04
N ARG A 28 8.63 4.30 -0.37
CA ARG A 28 9.71 4.82 0.51
C ARG A 28 9.18 5.55 1.74
N GLN A 29 8.08 6.30 1.60
CA GLN A 29 7.44 6.97 2.73
C GLN A 29 6.92 5.97 3.76
N VAL A 30 6.28 4.88 3.32
CA VAL A 30 5.77 3.83 4.21
C VAL A 30 6.92 3.09 4.87
N ALA A 31 7.96 2.71 4.12
CA ALA A 31 9.15 2.07 4.67
C ALA A 31 9.81 2.94 5.76
N LYS A 32 9.99 4.25 5.49
CA LYS A 32 10.52 5.18 6.49
C LYS A 32 9.66 5.24 7.74
N LEU A 33 8.34 5.34 7.59
CA LEU A 33 7.40 5.40 8.71
C LEU A 33 7.48 4.15 9.60
N LEU A 34 7.63 2.95 9.00
CA LEU A 34 7.82 1.70 9.75
C LEU A 34 9.19 1.65 10.43
N ASN A 35 10.25 2.09 9.75
CA ASN A 35 11.59 2.19 10.34
C ASN A 35 11.61 3.13 11.55
N ASP A 36 11.02 4.31 11.42
CA ASP A 36 10.94 5.29 12.50
C ASP A 36 10.14 4.72 13.70
N ARG A 37 9.03 4.03 13.42
CA ARG A 37 8.18 3.43 14.46
C ARG A 37 8.86 2.29 15.22
N PHE A 38 9.58 1.43 14.53
CA PHE A 38 10.19 0.24 15.12
C PHE A 38 11.68 0.42 15.47
N ASN A 39 12.21 1.63 15.27
CA ASN A 39 13.61 1.98 15.50
C ASN A 39 14.58 1.01 14.79
N THR A 40 14.38 0.81 13.50
CA THR A 40 15.14 -0.10 12.63
C THR A 40 15.42 0.52 11.27
N THR A 41 16.23 -0.14 10.45
CA THR A 41 16.48 0.22 9.03
C THR A 41 16.12 -0.92 8.07
N GLU A 42 15.43 -1.95 8.55
CA GLU A 42 15.19 -3.18 7.80
C GLU A 42 14.02 -3.08 6.82
N PHE A 43 13.18 -2.05 6.95
CA PHE A 43 12.13 -1.80 5.96
C PHE A 43 12.68 -0.99 4.81
N SER A 44 12.53 -1.51 3.60
CA SER A 44 12.96 -0.81 2.39
C SER A 44 12.01 -1.10 1.23
N ARG A 45 12.06 -0.25 0.22
CA ARG A 45 11.31 -0.47 -1.01
C ARG A 45 11.86 -1.68 -1.77
N SER A 46 10.97 -2.55 -2.25
CA SER A 46 11.35 -3.65 -3.15
C SER A 46 11.94 -3.10 -4.46
N PRO A 47 13.11 -3.60 -4.91
CA PRO A 47 13.63 -3.23 -6.21
C PRO A 47 12.72 -3.79 -7.32
N GLY A 48 11.98 -2.91 -8.01
CA GLY A 48 11.16 -3.28 -9.18
C GLY A 48 9.97 -4.19 -8.84
N SER A 49 9.12 -3.75 -7.87
CA SER A 49 7.93 -4.48 -7.44
C SER A 49 7.21 -5.20 -8.58
N GLY A 50 7.11 -6.53 -8.52
CA GLY A 50 6.44 -7.38 -9.49
C GLY A 50 7.20 -7.69 -10.79
N ALA A 51 7.80 -6.72 -11.45
CA ALA A 51 8.47 -6.92 -12.74
C ALA A 51 9.86 -7.56 -12.61
N PHE A 52 10.61 -7.28 -11.54
CA PHE A 52 11.98 -7.76 -11.40
C PHE A 52 12.05 -9.29 -11.23
N ALA A 53 11.20 -9.84 -10.39
CA ALA A 53 11.14 -11.30 -10.16
C ALA A 53 10.64 -12.06 -11.39
N THR A 54 9.73 -11.45 -12.17
CA THR A 54 9.18 -12.06 -13.39
C THR A 54 10.18 -11.99 -14.54
N THR A 55 10.94 -10.90 -14.66
CA THR A 55 11.88 -10.67 -15.76
C THR A 55 13.18 -11.47 -15.61
N HIS A 56 13.58 -11.83 -14.39
CA HIS A 56 14.88 -12.44 -14.11
C HIS A 56 14.78 -13.92 -13.72
N SER A 57 13.60 -14.55 -13.80
CA SER A 57 13.40 -15.99 -13.47
C SER A 57 14.10 -16.39 -12.16
N LEU A 58 14.01 -15.55 -11.14
CA LEU A 58 14.68 -15.79 -9.86
C LEU A 58 14.15 -17.06 -9.19
N PRO A 59 15.02 -17.87 -8.57
CA PRO A 59 14.61 -18.97 -7.70
C PRO A 59 13.61 -18.47 -6.63
N GLU A 60 12.66 -19.33 -6.23
CA GLU A 60 11.55 -18.97 -5.34
C GLU A 60 12.03 -18.29 -4.05
N HIS A 61 13.13 -18.79 -3.47
CA HIS A 61 13.72 -18.25 -2.22
C HIS A 61 14.35 -16.87 -2.36
N LEU A 62 14.58 -16.37 -3.58
CA LEU A 62 15.09 -15.02 -3.86
C LEU A 62 13.99 -14.06 -4.32
N LYS A 63 12.76 -14.53 -4.47
CA LYS A 63 11.64 -13.69 -4.86
C LYS A 63 11.20 -12.83 -3.69
N ILE A 64 11.09 -11.54 -3.94
CA ILE A 64 10.56 -10.57 -2.99
C ILE A 64 9.10 -10.33 -3.36
N TYR A 65 8.21 -10.52 -2.39
CA TYR A 65 6.79 -10.34 -2.55
C TYR A 65 6.32 -9.04 -1.87
N GLY A 66 5.34 -8.37 -2.48
CA GLY A 66 4.88 -7.05 -2.06
C GLY A 66 5.82 -5.91 -2.47
N ASP A 67 5.43 -4.70 -2.11
CA ASP A 67 6.14 -3.47 -2.45
C ASP A 67 7.26 -3.12 -1.47
N LEU A 68 7.29 -3.76 -0.30
CA LEU A 68 8.31 -3.54 0.73
C LEU A 68 9.04 -4.84 1.10
N ILE A 69 10.36 -4.73 1.23
CA ILE A 69 11.17 -5.68 1.98
C ILE A 69 10.88 -5.43 3.45
N THR A 70 10.62 -6.49 4.21
CA THR A 70 10.28 -6.42 5.63
C THR A 70 11.14 -7.40 6.44
N PRO A 71 11.37 -7.15 7.73
CA PRO A 71 12.06 -8.11 8.59
C PRO A 71 11.43 -9.51 8.54
N PRO A 72 12.19 -10.60 8.69
CA PRO A 72 11.64 -11.97 8.62
C PRO A 72 10.47 -12.20 9.57
N ARG A 73 10.56 -11.70 10.81
CA ARG A 73 9.52 -11.83 11.85
C ARG A 73 8.33 -10.88 11.69
N PHE A 74 8.36 -9.99 10.72
CA PHE A 74 7.25 -9.07 10.45
C PHE A 74 6.10 -9.82 9.79
N LYS A 75 4.91 -9.75 10.39
CA LYS A 75 3.74 -10.56 10.02
C LYS A 75 3.16 -10.27 8.65
N TYR A 76 3.37 -9.07 8.10
CA TYR A 76 2.61 -8.58 6.94
C TYR A 76 3.42 -8.55 5.66
N CYS A 77 2.77 -8.94 4.56
CA CYS A 77 3.18 -8.62 3.19
C CYS A 77 2.49 -7.31 2.79
N ILE A 78 3.27 -6.27 2.51
CA ILE A 78 2.74 -4.93 2.28
C ILE A 78 2.67 -4.60 0.80
N GLU A 79 1.49 -4.20 0.35
CA GLU A 79 1.22 -3.62 -0.96
C GLU A 79 0.85 -2.14 -0.80
N CYS A 80 1.54 -1.24 -1.50
CA CYS A 80 1.36 0.22 -1.40
C CYS A 80 0.60 0.76 -2.61
N LYS A 81 -0.51 1.43 -2.38
CA LYS A 81 -1.31 2.04 -3.46
C LYS A 81 -1.53 3.53 -3.19
N LYS A 82 -1.13 4.39 -4.14
CA LYS A 82 -1.30 5.85 -4.03
C LYS A 82 -2.03 6.43 -5.23
N GLY A 83 -2.91 7.38 -4.95
CA GLY A 83 -3.80 7.99 -5.93
C GLY A 83 -5.15 7.28 -5.93
N TYR A 84 -5.63 6.88 -7.11
CA TYR A 84 -6.92 6.16 -7.24
C TYR A 84 -8.09 6.91 -6.61
N ASN A 85 -8.13 8.24 -6.81
CA ASN A 85 -9.13 9.15 -6.19
C ASN A 85 -10.59 8.85 -6.61
N LYS A 86 -10.79 7.97 -7.59
CA LYS A 86 -12.12 7.50 -8.02
C LYS A 86 -12.70 6.41 -7.10
N ILE A 87 -11.88 5.79 -6.24
CA ILE A 87 -12.38 4.84 -5.25
C ILE A 87 -13.11 5.64 -4.16
N ASN A 88 -14.40 5.39 -4.03
CA ASN A 88 -15.30 6.02 -3.08
C ASN A 88 -16.31 4.99 -2.56
N LEU A 89 -17.21 5.38 -1.68
CA LEU A 89 -18.22 4.49 -1.09
C LEU A 89 -19.06 3.77 -2.14
N TYR A 90 -19.47 4.47 -3.19
CA TYR A 90 -20.26 3.86 -4.29
C TYR A 90 -19.47 2.80 -5.03
N SER A 91 -18.18 3.07 -5.31
CA SER A 91 -17.33 2.09 -5.98
C SER A 91 -17.02 0.86 -5.12
N LEU A 92 -17.07 0.98 -3.81
CA LEU A 92 -16.94 -0.15 -2.88
C LEU A 92 -18.22 -1.01 -2.88
N TYR A 93 -19.39 -0.36 -2.95
CA TYR A 93 -20.67 -1.03 -3.00
C TYR A 93 -20.86 -1.83 -4.31
N ASP A 94 -20.37 -1.30 -5.42
CA ASP A 94 -20.48 -1.89 -6.76
C ASP A 94 -19.37 -2.93 -7.02
N HIS A 95 -19.03 -3.81 -6.19
CA HIS A 95 -18.03 -4.90 -6.34
C HIS A 95 -17.02 -4.80 -7.52
N SER A 96 -17.22 -3.86 -8.44
CA SER A 96 -16.35 -3.54 -9.58
C SER A 96 -15.13 -2.68 -9.19
N SER A 97 -15.05 -2.23 -7.95
CA SER A 97 -13.99 -1.35 -7.47
C SER A 97 -12.60 -1.95 -7.71
N GLN A 98 -11.69 -1.10 -8.19
CA GLN A 98 -10.28 -1.46 -8.34
C GLN A 98 -9.63 -1.88 -7.01
N LEU A 99 -10.20 -1.50 -5.88
CA LEU A 99 -9.73 -1.91 -4.56
C LEU A 99 -9.73 -3.44 -4.41
N TRP A 100 -10.78 -4.12 -4.89
CA TRP A 100 -10.88 -5.58 -4.83
C TRP A 100 -9.76 -6.29 -5.62
N LYS A 101 -9.35 -5.69 -6.75
CA LYS A 101 -8.20 -6.19 -7.53
C LYS A 101 -6.88 -6.05 -6.76
N PHE A 102 -6.73 -4.96 -6.00
CA PHE A 102 -5.55 -4.77 -5.15
C PHE A 102 -5.51 -5.76 -3.99
N ILE A 103 -6.67 -6.01 -3.38
CA ILE A 103 -6.82 -7.01 -2.32
C ILE A 103 -6.42 -8.39 -2.86
N ALA A 104 -7.00 -8.83 -3.97
CA ALA A 104 -6.69 -10.13 -4.57
C ALA A 104 -5.21 -10.27 -4.97
N GLN A 105 -4.57 -9.20 -5.47
CA GLN A 105 -3.14 -9.19 -5.75
C GLN A 105 -2.33 -9.37 -4.46
N CYS A 106 -2.63 -8.60 -3.43
CA CYS A 106 -1.91 -8.64 -2.16
C CYS A 106 -2.05 -10.00 -1.47
N GLU A 107 -3.25 -10.60 -1.48
CA GLU A 107 -3.49 -11.96 -0.98
C GLU A 107 -2.60 -12.99 -1.67
N LYS A 108 -2.61 -12.98 -3.02
CA LYS A 108 -1.80 -13.91 -3.81
C LYS A 108 -0.30 -13.79 -3.51
N ASP A 109 0.20 -12.59 -3.26
CA ASP A 109 1.60 -12.37 -2.95
C ASP A 109 1.92 -12.73 -1.49
N SER A 110 1.00 -12.48 -0.57
CA SER A 110 1.14 -12.85 0.84
C SER A 110 1.14 -14.36 1.08
N GLU A 111 0.34 -15.12 0.32
CA GLU A 111 0.33 -16.58 0.36
C GLU A 111 1.70 -17.16 0.01
N LYS A 112 2.39 -16.61 -0.98
CA LYS A 112 3.72 -17.09 -1.42
C LYS A 112 4.82 -16.86 -0.39
N CYS A 113 4.70 -15.85 0.47
CA CYS A 113 5.67 -15.56 1.51
C CYS A 113 5.17 -15.94 2.92
N ASN A 114 4.03 -16.61 3.03
CA ASN A 114 3.39 -17.02 4.27
C ASN A 114 3.23 -15.87 5.27
N LYS A 115 2.76 -14.74 4.78
CA LYS A 115 2.50 -13.52 5.57
C LYS A 115 1.04 -13.09 5.44
N ILE A 116 0.60 -12.20 6.30
CA ILE A 116 -0.74 -11.63 6.27
C ILE A 116 -0.78 -10.50 5.25
N PRO A 117 -1.75 -10.43 4.32
CA PRO A 117 -1.86 -9.33 3.39
C PRO A 117 -2.20 -8.02 4.10
N MET A 118 -1.50 -6.95 3.75
CA MET A 118 -1.78 -5.58 4.21
C MET A 118 -1.65 -4.62 3.03
N ILE A 119 -2.73 -3.93 2.69
CA ILE A 119 -2.68 -2.85 1.72
C ILE A 119 -2.53 -1.52 2.46
N VAL A 120 -1.48 -0.79 2.14
CA VAL A 120 -1.30 0.59 2.60
C VAL A 120 -1.74 1.52 1.48
N PHE A 121 -2.87 2.20 1.69
CA PHE A 121 -3.58 2.96 0.67
C PHE A 121 -3.64 4.44 1.00
N LYS A 122 -3.41 5.29 0.01
CA LYS A 122 -3.50 6.74 0.16
C LYS A 122 -4.10 7.42 -1.05
N GLN A 123 -5.18 8.15 -0.88
CA GLN A 123 -5.67 9.12 -1.85
C GLN A 123 -4.98 10.48 -1.67
N ASP A 124 -5.05 11.34 -2.69
CA ASP A 124 -4.46 12.67 -2.59
C ASP A 124 -5.15 13.49 -1.49
N ARG A 125 -4.36 14.13 -0.65
CA ARG A 125 -4.81 14.96 0.49
C ARG A 125 -5.60 14.21 1.58
N GLN A 126 -5.64 12.87 1.54
CA GLN A 126 -6.29 12.05 2.55
C GLN A 126 -5.26 11.38 3.48
N PRO A 127 -5.65 10.96 4.68
CA PRO A 127 -4.81 10.16 5.56
C PRO A 127 -4.44 8.81 4.91
N ILE A 128 -3.44 8.14 5.47
CA ILE A 128 -3.05 6.82 5.02
C ILE A 128 -3.94 5.79 5.69
N LEU A 129 -4.48 4.88 4.89
CA LEU A 129 -5.29 3.76 5.34
C LEU A 129 -4.48 2.47 5.30
N ALA A 130 -4.79 1.55 6.20
CA ALA A 130 -4.35 0.16 6.16
C ALA A 130 -5.57 -0.75 6.02
N ILE A 131 -5.56 -1.65 5.05
CA ILE A 131 -6.64 -2.61 4.77
C ILE A 131 -6.10 -4.00 5.05
N ILE A 132 -6.75 -4.73 5.95
CA ILE A 132 -6.26 -5.99 6.50
C ILE A 132 -7.43 -6.97 6.60
N PRO A 133 -7.23 -8.28 6.39
CA PRO A 133 -8.27 -9.29 6.63
C PRO A 133 -8.77 -9.24 8.07
N ASN A 134 -10.07 -9.49 8.27
CA ASN A 134 -10.71 -9.51 9.60
C ASN A 134 -10.31 -10.74 10.45
N ILE A 135 -9.06 -11.14 10.39
CA ILE A 135 -8.48 -12.20 11.24
C ILE A 135 -7.62 -11.62 12.38
N ILE A 136 -7.39 -10.30 12.33
CA ILE A 136 -6.58 -9.58 13.31
C ILE A 136 -7.33 -8.35 13.79
N GLU A 137 -7.36 -8.16 15.09
CA GLU A 137 -7.84 -6.95 15.72
C GLU A 137 -6.67 -6.15 16.27
N PHE A 138 -6.51 -4.94 15.75
CA PHE A 138 -5.57 -3.97 16.30
C PHE A 138 -6.20 -3.30 17.52
N VAL A 139 -5.89 -3.81 18.70
CA VAL A 139 -6.29 -3.20 19.97
C VAL A 139 -5.16 -2.30 20.47
N PRO A 140 -5.41 -1.04 20.83
CA PRO A 140 -6.70 -0.38 21.06
C PRO A 140 -7.23 0.47 19.89
N ALA A 141 -6.92 0.16 18.63
CA ALA A 141 -7.47 0.92 17.50
C ALA A 141 -8.99 0.78 17.47
N SER A 142 -9.68 1.80 17.92
CA SER A 142 -11.11 1.76 18.18
C SER A 142 -11.99 2.08 16.97
N LYS A 143 -11.39 2.55 15.88
CA LYS A 143 -12.13 3.00 14.69
C LYS A 143 -11.68 2.26 13.44
N TYR A 144 -12.61 1.60 12.80
CA TYR A 144 -12.40 0.96 11.50
C TYR A 144 -13.68 0.96 10.68
N ILE A 145 -13.52 0.76 9.38
CA ILE A 145 -14.62 0.47 8.46
C ILE A 145 -14.48 -0.99 8.06
N GLU A 146 -15.57 -1.75 8.17
CA GLU A 146 -15.60 -3.13 7.72
C GLU A 146 -16.20 -3.20 6.31
N ILE A 147 -15.52 -3.91 5.42
CA ILE A 147 -15.99 -4.16 4.06
C ILE A 147 -16.04 -5.66 3.78
N HIS A 148 -17.05 -6.07 3.03
CA HIS A 148 -17.29 -7.46 2.70
C HIS A 148 -17.21 -7.67 1.19
N GLN A 149 -16.62 -8.78 0.79
CA GLN A 149 -16.65 -9.27 -0.57
C GLN A 149 -17.25 -10.66 -0.59
N GLU A 150 -18.32 -10.83 -1.36
CA GLU A 150 -18.92 -12.13 -1.64
C GLU A 150 -18.34 -12.66 -2.95
N ILE A 151 -17.63 -13.79 -2.88
CA ILE A 151 -17.11 -14.50 -4.05
C ILE A 151 -17.68 -15.92 -3.99
N THR A 152 -18.66 -16.17 -4.88
CA THR A 152 -19.41 -17.43 -4.91
C THR A 152 -20.07 -17.74 -3.56
N SER A 153 -19.57 -18.67 -2.77
CA SER A 153 -20.08 -19.05 -1.44
C SER A 153 -19.20 -18.58 -0.28
N LEU A 154 -18.11 -17.89 -0.56
CA LEU A 154 -17.15 -17.41 0.45
C LEU A 154 -17.33 -15.90 0.68
N LYS A 155 -17.63 -15.54 1.93
CA LYS A 155 -17.62 -14.15 2.37
C LYS A 155 -16.25 -13.80 2.96
N LYS A 156 -15.51 -12.92 2.28
CA LYS A 156 -14.27 -12.37 2.81
C LYS A 156 -14.54 -11.01 3.44
N THR A 157 -13.99 -10.78 4.60
CA THR A 157 -14.17 -9.54 5.37
C THR A 157 -12.81 -8.88 5.61
N TYR A 158 -12.76 -7.57 5.42
CA TYR A 158 -11.56 -6.75 5.64
C TYR A 158 -11.91 -5.57 6.52
N LYS A 159 -10.96 -5.16 7.35
CA LYS A 159 -11.03 -3.95 8.16
C LYS A 159 -10.12 -2.88 7.56
N ILE A 160 -10.63 -1.67 7.47
CA ILE A 160 -9.91 -0.48 7.02
C ILE A 160 -9.66 0.40 8.22
N TYR A 161 -8.41 0.60 8.57
CA TYR A 161 -7.96 1.44 9.69
C TYR A 161 -7.25 2.69 9.17
N LEU A 162 -7.17 3.73 9.99
CA LEU A 162 -6.14 4.74 9.84
C LEU A 162 -4.78 4.13 10.21
N LEU A 163 -3.79 4.22 9.32
CA LEU A 163 -2.46 3.67 9.59
C LEU A 163 -1.83 4.32 10.84
N GLU A 164 -2.06 5.62 11.04
CA GLU A 164 -1.57 6.36 12.21
C GLU A 164 -2.11 5.85 13.55
N ASP A 165 -3.26 5.19 13.56
CA ASP A 165 -3.83 4.62 14.77
C ASP A 165 -3.23 3.23 15.05
N ILE A 166 -3.21 2.35 14.05
CA ILE A 166 -2.72 0.98 14.26
C ILE A 166 -1.21 0.92 14.45
N ILE A 167 -0.46 1.87 13.89
CA ILE A 167 1.01 1.89 14.03
C ILE A 167 1.45 2.13 15.48
N LYS A 168 0.58 2.68 16.32
CA LYS A 168 0.80 2.90 17.76
C LYS A 168 0.54 1.65 18.61
N CYS A 169 -0.09 0.62 18.04
CA CYS A 169 -0.38 -0.63 18.74
C CYS A 169 0.91 -1.39 19.12
N SER A 170 0.79 -2.33 20.04
CA SER A 170 1.93 -3.10 20.54
C SER A 170 2.71 -3.81 19.44
N ASN A 171 4.02 -4.03 19.66
CA ASN A 171 4.87 -4.71 18.68
C ASN A 171 4.40 -6.15 18.39
N SER A 172 3.75 -6.81 19.35
CA SER A 172 3.17 -8.16 19.17
C SER A 172 2.08 -8.23 18.09
N MET A 173 1.50 -7.09 17.70
CA MET A 173 0.55 -7.02 16.57
C MET A 173 1.27 -7.05 15.22
N TRP A 174 2.56 -6.71 15.21
CA TRP A 174 3.35 -6.53 13.99
C TRP A 174 4.38 -7.63 13.75
N PHE A 175 4.86 -8.25 14.82
CA PHE A 175 5.91 -9.27 14.80
C PHE A 175 5.48 -10.54 15.52
N ASP A 176 6.03 -11.67 15.05
CA ASP A 176 5.97 -12.97 15.71
C ASP A 176 6.92 -13.01 16.91
#